data_3c7578c79a132275a8ed73d4622d10cf
#
_entry.id   3c7578c79a132275a8ed73d4622d10cf
#
_cell.length_a   1.000
_cell.length_b   1.000
_cell.length_c   1.000
_cell.angle_alpha   90.00
_cell.angle_beta   90.00
_cell.angle_gamma   90.00
#
_symmetry.space_group_name_H-M   'P 1'
#
loop_
_entity.id
_entity.type
_entity.pdbx_description
1 polymer ?
#
loop_
_entity_poly.entity_id
_entity_poly.type
_entity_poly.pdbx_seq_one_letter_code
_entity_poly.pdbx_strand_id
1 'polypeptide(L)'
;MKKYRPKLLITTHVEKFSDCYIEMQELNKEHYKEVSAHKKHGFDLKPDYTRYFIEENKGSLIYITLRCQGELVGYYIGFLQPDLHYLYCTLCFQDIFFISLKARGQNAFPLLLNAVECEAKRRGANRITFGAKYNKQSHIVKPLTDAGYTPFEIHLIKWLD
;
A
#
# COMPACT_ATOMS: atom_id res chain seq x y z
N MET A 1 -13.59 -15.03 26.38
CA MET A 1 -12.69 -14.02 26.97
C MET A 1 -11.97 -13.29 25.86
N LYS A 2 -12.22 -11.97 25.65
CA LYS A 2 -11.42 -11.15 24.73
C LYS A 2 -10.03 -11.02 25.36
N LYS A 3 -9.00 -11.59 24.69
CA LYS A 3 -7.61 -11.39 25.12
C LYS A 3 -7.31 -9.89 25.08
N TYR A 4 -6.97 -9.30 26.21
CA TYR A 4 -6.48 -7.93 26.31
C TYR A 4 -5.20 -7.84 25.44
N ARG A 5 -5.25 -7.09 24.36
CA ARG A 5 -4.05 -6.73 23.60
C ARG A 5 -3.63 -5.34 24.07
N PRO A 6 -2.42 -5.17 24.58
CA PRO A 6 -1.94 -3.84 24.92
C PRO A 6 -2.02 -2.94 23.67
N LYS A 7 -2.44 -1.68 23.87
CA LYS A 7 -2.53 -0.71 22.79
C LYS A 7 -1.10 -0.35 22.36
N LEU A 8 -0.74 -0.75 21.15
CA LEU A 8 0.55 -0.40 20.56
C LEU A 8 0.52 1.05 20.08
N LEU A 9 1.61 1.77 20.31
CA LEU A 9 1.79 3.09 19.72
C LEU A 9 2.25 2.91 18.26
N ILE A 10 1.32 3.11 17.33
CA ILE A 10 1.60 3.06 15.89
C ILE A 10 1.65 4.48 15.35
N THR A 11 2.69 4.78 14.60
CA THR A 11 2.92 6.06 13.94
C THR A 11 3.06 5.88 12.43
N THR A 12 2.72 6.92 11.65
CA THR A 12 2.91 6.96 10.20
C THR A 12 4.01 7.94 9.84
N HIS A 13 4.80 7.60 8.84
CA HIS A 13 5.87 8.46 8.35
C HIS A 13 5.89 8.47 6.82
N VAL A 14 6.22 9.63 6.25
CA VAL A 14 6.61 9.75 4.85
C VAL A 14 8.12 9.56 4.83
N GLU A 15 8.58 8.45 4.31
CA GLU A 15 10.01 8.11 4.30
C GLU A 15 10.52 7.96 2.87
N LYS A 16 11.83 7.97 2.69
CA LYS A 16 12.42 7.59 1.41
C LYS A 16 12.45 6.05 1.32
N PHE A 17 12.01 5.56 0.18
CA PHE A 17 12.06 4.13 -0.10
C PHE A 17 13.52 3.61 -0.05
N SER A 18 14.46 4.40 -0.59
CA SER A 18 15.89 4.09 -0.59
C SER A 18 16.48 3.89 0.81
N ASP A 19 15.93 4.54 1.83
CA ASP A 19 16.42 4.42 3.21
C ASP A 19 15.82 3.19 3.93
N CYS A 20 14.65 2.69 3.46
CA CYS A 20 13.86 1.68 4.18
C CYS A 20 13.73 0.34 3.44
N TYR A 21 14.18 0.22 2.19
CA TYR A 21 13.88 -0.96 1.36
C TYR A 21 14.43 -2.26 1.93
N ILE A 22 15.53 -2.22 2.70
CA ILE A 22 16.12 -3.41 3.33
C ILE A 22 15.18 -3.98 4.39
N GLU A 23 14.70 -3.15 5.31
CA GLU A 23 13.76 -3.61 6.34
C GLU A 23 12.39 -3.99 5.75
N MET A 24 11.98 -3.35 4.65
CA MET A 24 10.76 -3.69 3.93
C MET A 24 10.81 -5.10 3.32
N GLN A 25 12.00 -5.62 2.97
CA GLN A 25 12.14 -6.96 2.36
C GLN A 25 11.56 -8.06 3.23
N GLU A 26 11.76 -8.01 4.55
CA GLU A 26 11.21 -9.02 5.46
C GLU A 26 9.68 -8.93 5.52
N LEU A 27 9.15 -7.72 5.62
CA LEU A 27 7.70 -7.51 5.64
C LEU A 27 7.06 -7.86 4.28
N ASN A 28 7.79 -7.67 3.19
CA ASN A 28 7.35 -8.04 1.85
C ASN A 28 7.23 -9.57 1.67
N LYS A 29 8.09 -10.35 2.32
CA LYS A 29 7.97 -11.82 2.35
C LYS A 29 6.68 -12.27 3.08
N GLU A 30 6.34 -11.61 4.19
CA GLU A 30 5.08 -11.85 4.92
C GLU A 30 3.88 -11.52 4.02
N HIS A 31 3.90 -10.35 3.38
CA HIS A 31 2.89 -9.90 2.44
C HIS A 31 2.69 -10.88 1.26
N TYR A 32 3.78 -11.31 0.64
CA TYR A 32 3.73 -12.25 -0.49
C TYR A 32 3.09 -13.58 -0.12
N LYS A 33 3.44 -14.13 1.05
CA LYS A 33 2.84 -15.38 1.55
C LYS A 33 1.34 -15.28 1.71
N GLU A 34 0.83 -14.12 2.14
CA GLU A 34 -0.58 -13.93 2.42
C GLU A 34 -1.41 -13.70 1.14
N VAL A 35 -0.92 -12.86 0.22
CA VAL A 35 -1.80 -12.36 -0.85
C VAL A 35 -1.40 -12.77 -2.27
N SER A 36 -0.19 -13.28 -2.49
CA SER A 36 0.26 -13.60 -3.84
C SER A 36 -0.47 -14.77 -4.48
N ALA A 37 -0.85 -14.60 -5.73
CA ALA A 37 -1.33 -15.67 -6.60
C ALA A 37 -0.28 -16.09 -7.65
N HIS A 38 0.84 -15.37 -7.76
CA HIS A 38 1.83 -15.52 -8.82
C HIS A 38 2.62 -16.81 -8.73
N LYS A 39 2.87 -17.31 -7.51
CA LYS A 39 3.67 -18.52 -7.29
C LYS A 39 3.13 -19.75 -8.01
N LYS A 40 1.81 -19.92 -8.06
CA LYS A 40 1.19 -21.05 -8.78
C LYS A 40 1.34 -20.99 -10.30
N HIS A 41 1.80 -19.84 -10.83
CA HIS A 41 2.11 -19.62 -12.24
C HIS A 41 3.62 -19.50 -12.50
N GLY A 42 4.46 -19.98 -11.57
CA GLY A 42 5.91 -20.02 -11.74
C GLY A 42 6.66 -18.73 -11.46
N PHE A 43 5.99 -17.71 -10.89
CA PHE A 43 6.63 -16.43 -10.55
C PHE A 43 6.90 -16.32 -9.05
N ASP A 44 8.18 -16.31 -8.69
CA ASP A 44 8.62 -16.04 -7.32
C ASP A 44 8.70 -14.54 -7.04
N LEU A 45 8.70 -14.19 -5.75
CA LEU A 45 8.87 -12.80 -5.32
C LEU A 45 10.29 -12.32 -5.63
N LYS A 46 10.40 -11.43 -6.60
CA LYS A 46 11.66 -10.79 -6.99
C LYS A 46 11.37 -9.34 -7.41
N PRO A 47 11.18 -8.41 -6.45
CA PRO A 47 10.89 -7.02 -6.76
C PRO A 47 12.05 -6.35 -7.50
N ASP A 48 11.72 -5.54 -8.48
CA ASP A 48 12.69 -4.69 -9.17
C ASP A 48 12.89 -3.38 -8.39
N TYR A 49 13.73 -3.42 -7.36
CA TYR A 49 14.00 -2.25 -6.52
C TYR A 49 14.60 -1.09 -7.30
N THR A 50 15.30 -1.35 -8.42
CA THR A 50 15.88 -0.29 -9.27
C THR A 50 14.79 0.63 -9.81
N ARG A 51 13.64 0.06 -10.22
CA ARG A 51 12.50 0.86 -10.68
C ARG A 51 11.91 1.73 -9.57
N TYR A 52 11.79 1.22 -8.35
CA TYR A 52 11.33 2.03 -7.21
C TYR A 52 12.27 3.22 -6.95
N PHE A 53 13.60 3.01 -7.00
CA PHE A 53 14.57 4.11 -6.86
C PHE A 53 14.46 5.14 -7.99
N ILE A 54 14.24 4.70 -9.22
CA ILE A 54 14.01 5.61 -10.36
C ILE A 54 12.77 6.47 -10.13
N GLU A 55 11.66 5.87 -9.72
CA GLU A 55 10.41 6.61 -9.47
C GLU A 55 10.51 7.51 -8.23
N GLU A 56 11.26 7.12 -7.22
CA GLU A 56 11.58 7.99 -6.09
C GLU A 56 12.37 9.22 -6.54
N ASN A 57 13.42 9.04 -7.33
CA ASN A 57 14.24 10.12 -7.86
C ASN A 57 13.48 11.07 -8.80
N LYS A 58 12.51 10.56 -9.56
CA LYS A 58 11.60 11.37 -10.36
C LYS A 58 10.59 12.16 -9.52
N GLY A 59 10.46 11.81 -8.26
CA GLY A 59 9.44 12.38 -7.39
C GLY A 59 8.02 11.85 -7.65
N SER A 60 7.85 10.72 -8.32
CA SER A 60 6.55 10.10 -8.57
C SER A 60 6.16 9.06 -7.50
N LEU A 61 7.12 8.53 -6.75
CA LEU A 61 6.87 7.55 -5.70
C LEU A 61 6.32 8.21 -4.43
N ILE A 62 5.26 7.63 -3.88
CA ILE A 62 4.78 7.88 -2.51
C ILE A 62 5.08 6.63 -1.69
N TYR A 63 5.89 6.78 -0.64
CA TYR A 63 6.18 5.72 0.31
C TYR A 63 5.78 6.17 1.71
N ILE A 64 4.81 5.47 2.29
CA ILE A 64 4.31 5.71 3.65
C ILE A 64 4.58 4.46 4.48
N THR A 65 5.18 4.64 5.64
CA THR A 65 5.44 3.57 6.61
C THR A 65 4.53 3.66 7.81
N LEU A 66 4.21 2.51 8.38
CA LEU A 66 3.67 2.34 9.72
C LEU A 66 4.77 1.79 10.60
N ARG A 67 5.06 2.49 11.70
CA ARG A 67 6.06 2.06 12.68
C ARG A 67 5.44 1.84 14.05
N CYS A 68 5.90 0.79 14.72
CA CYS A 68 5.57 0.50 16.10
C CYS A 68 6.87 0.45 16.90
N GLN A 69 7.09 1.41 17.80
CA GLN A 69 8.33 1.54 18.56
C GLN A 69 9.59 1.55 17.65
N GLY A 70 9.50 2.20 16.50
CA GLY A 70 10.56 2.27 15.49
C GLY A 70 10.58 1.10 14.49
N GLU A 71 9.99 -0.04 14.82
CA GLU A 71 9.92 -1.20 13.92
C GLU A 71 8.91 -0.97 12.79
N LEU A 72 9.28 -1.31 11.55
CA LEU A 72 8.38 -1.29 10.40
C LEU A 72 7.31 -2.39 10.54
N VAL A 73 6.05 -1.98 10.63
CA VAL A 73 4.90 -2.91 10.79
C VAL A 73 3.88 -2.81 9.66
N GLY A 74 4.09 -1.91 8.73
CA GLY A 74 3.25 -1.75 7.55
C GLY A 74 3.81 -0.70 6.60
N TYR A 75 3.32 -0.72 5.38
CA TYR A 75 3.72 0.23 4.34
C TYR A 75 2.63 0.40 3.29
N TYR A 76 2.73 1.52 2.58
CA TYR A 76 2.03 1.81 1.34
C TYR A 76 3.03 2.30 0.31
N ILE A 77 2.92 1.81 -0.92
CA ILE A 77 3.62 2.34 -2.08
C ILE A 77 2.57 2.70 -3.13
N GLY A 78 2.68 3.90 -3.64
CA GLY A 78 1.88 4.39 -4.76
C GLY A 78 2.70 5.27 -5.69
N PHE A 79 2.17 5.45 -6.89
CA PHE A 79 2.79 6.27 -7.93
C PHE A 79 1.87 7.42 -8.32
N LEU A 80 2.44 8.61 -8.44
CA LEU A 80 1.78 9.75 -9.03
C LEU A 80 1.90 9.68 -10.54
N GLN A 81 0.77 9.67 -11.23
CA GLN A 81 0.70 9.58 -12.69
C GLN A 81 -0.24 10.65 -13.23
N PRO A 82 0.18 11.46 -14.22
CA PRO A 82 -0.74 12.28 -14.99
C PRO A 82 -1.77 11.37 -15.69
N ASP A 83 -3.03 11.78 -15.66
CA ASP A 83 -4.07 11.06 -16.38
C ASP A 83 -3.96 11.38 -17.88
N LEU A 84 -3.96 10.36 -18.73
CA LEU A 84 -3.80 10.53 -20.18
C LEU A 84 -5.04 11.12 -20.85
N HIS A 85 -6.21 10.99 -20.24
CA HIS A 85 -7.47 11.48 -20.80
C HIS A 85 -7.92 12.81 -20.17
N TYR A 86 -7.34 13.18 -19.03
CA TYR A 86 -7.71 14.37 -18.27
C TYR A 86 -6.49 15.20 -17.90
N LEU A 87 -6.15 16.16 -18.76
CA LEU A 87 -4.90 16.94 -18.72
C LEU A 87 -4.52 17.52 -17.34
N TYR A 88 -5.52 17.89 -16.53
CA TYR A 88 -5.28 18.49 -15.22
C TYR A 88 -5.54 17.53 -14.06
N CYS A 89 -5.66 16.23 -14.34
CA CYS A 89 -5.87 15.20 -13.33
C CYS A 89 -4.57 14.44 -13.07
N THR A 90 -4.16 14.37 -11.81
CA THR A 90 -3.07 13.52 -11.34
C THR A 90 -3.65 12.41 -10.48
N LEU A 91 -3.37 11.18 -10.84
CA LEU A 91 -3.78 9.98 -10.13
C LEU A 91 -2.66 9.53 -9.19
N CYS A 92 -2.99 9.26 -7.93
CA CYS A 92 -2.18 8.43 -7.06
C CYS A 92 -2.66 6.98 -7.20
N PHE A 93 -1.89 6.19 -7.93
CA PHE A 93 -2.17 4.77 -8.16
C PHE A 93 -1.47 3.92 -7.09
N GLN A 94 -2.24 3.09 -6.38
CA GLN A 94 -1.66 2.13 -5.44
C GLN A 94 -0.94 1.01 -6.21
N ASP A 95 0.34 0.82 -5.89
CA ASP A 95 1.09 -0.38 -6.27
C ASP A 95 0.84 -1.50 -5.26
N ILE A 96 1.32 -1.30 -4.03
CA ILE A 96 1.15 -2.26 -2.95
C ILE A 96 0.91 -1.55 -1.61
N PHE A 97 0.20 -2.23 -0.70
CA PHE A 97 0.22 -1.89 0.72
C PHE A 97 0.10 -3.16 1.56
N PHE A 98 0.62 -3.10 2.76
CA PHE A 98 0.55 -4.19 3.71
C PHE A 98 0.58 -3.69 5.15
N ILE A 99 -0.11 -4.40 6.02
CA ILE A 99 -0.06 -4.22 7.47
C ILE A 99 0.13 -5.59 8.10
N SER A 100 1.23 -5.76 8.83
CA SER A 100 1.55 -6.98 9.56
C SER A 100 0.44 -7.37 10.53
N LEU A 101 0.23 -8.67 10.72
CA LEU A 101 -0.79 -9.21 11.63
C LEU A 101 -0.66 -8.66 13.06
N LYS A 102 0.56 -8.34 13.52
CA LYS A 102 0.80 -7.75 14.85
C LYS A 102 0.21 -6.35 15.01
N ALA A 103 0.11 -5.58 13.93
CA ALA A 103 -0.42 -4.22 13.92
C ALA A 103 -1.90 -4.13 13.57
N ARG A 104 -2.51 -5.19 13.00
CA ARG A 104 -3.92 -5.19 12.63
C ARG A 104 -4.84 -5.08 13.85
N GLY A 105 -5.93 -4.35 13.71
CA GLY A 105 -6.90 -4.11 14.79
C GLY A 105 -6.44 -3.05 15.81
N GLN A 106 -5.31 -2.35 15.57
CA GLN A 106 -4.75 -1.29 16.38
C GLN A 106 -4.95 0.11 15.75
N ASN A 107 -6.01 0.29 15.00
CA ASN A 107 -6.26 1.50 14.19
C ASN A 107 -5.21 1.75 13.08
N ALA A 108 -4.42 0.75 12.72
CA ALA A 108 -3.31 0.89 11.77
C ALA A 108 -3.78 1.26 10.35
N PHE A 109 -4.88 0.63 9.87
CA PHE A 109 -5.38 0.90 8.53
C PHE A 109 -5.92 2.34 8.37
N PRO A 110 -6.78 2.86 9.25
CA PRO A 110 -7.19 4.26 9.20
C PRO A 110 -6.02 5.26 9.29
N LEU A 111 -5.01 4.97 10.12
CA LEU A 111 -3.81 5.81 10.21
C LEU A 111 -3.03 5.82 8.89
N LEU A 112 -2.81 4.64 8.28
CA LEU A 112 -2.14 4.53 6.99
C LEU A 112 -2.92 5.27 5.91
N LEU A 113 -4.22 5.03 5.82
CA LEU A 113 -5.09 5.63 4.82
C LEU A 113 -5.05 7.15 4.88
N ASN A 114 -5.24 7.72 6.07
CA ASN A 114 -5.16 9.17 6.28
C ASN A 114 -3.80 9.75 5.87
N ALA A 115 -2.70 9.09 6.20
CA ALA A 115 -1.36 9.54 5.83
C ALA A 115 -1.16 9.51 4.30
N VAL A 116 -1.65 8.48 3.63
CA VAL A 116 -1.63 8.36 2.15
C VAL A 116 -2.43 9.48 1.51
N GLU A 117 -3.65 9.74 1.98
CA GLU A 117 -4.51 10.80 1.46
C GLU A 117 -3.89 12.18 1.62
N CYS A 118 -3.36 12.46 2.82
CA CYS A 118 -2.68 13.73 3.11
C CYS A 118 -1.46 13.93 2.20
N GLU A 119 -0.62 12.92 2.04
CA GLU A 119 0.59 13.02 1.22
C GLU A 119 0.27 13.11 -0.27
N ALA A 120 -0.67 12.29 -0.77
CA ALA A 120 -1.11 12.34 -2.15
C ALA A 120 -1.67 13.72 -2.51
N LYS A 121 -2.54 14.28 -1.65
CA LYS A 121 -3.10 15.63 -1.81
C LYS A 121 -2.01 16.69 -1.77
N ARG A 122 -1.09 16.62 -0.81
CA ARG A 122 0.05 17.54 -0.69
C ARG A 122 0.90 17.56 -1.96
N ARG A 123 1.01 16.43 -2.65
CA ARG A 123 1.77 16.28 -3.89
C ARG A 123 0.94 16.49 -5.16
N GLY A 124 -0.28 17.02 -5.03
CA GLY A 124 -1.12 17.45 -6.14
C GLY A 124 -1.97 16.36 -6.79
N ALA A 125 -2.12 15.19 -6.15
CA ALA A 125 -3.06 14.19 -6.64
C ALA A 125 -4.52 14.69 -6.50
N ASN A 126 -5.30 14.50 -7.55
CA ASN A 126 -6.73 14.78 -7.58
C ASN A 126 -7.57 13.54 -7.30
N ARG A 127 -6.98 12.36 -7.51
CA ARG A 127 -7.64 11.07 -7.36
C ARG A 127 -6.69 10.04 -6.78
N ILE A 128 -7.19 9.19 -5.90
CA ILE A 128 -6.46 8.02 -5.36
C ILE A 128 -7.24 6.77 -5.73
N THR A 129 -6.54 5.72 -6.15
CA THR A 129 -7.13 4.40 -6.31
C THR A 129 -6.57 3.43 -5.27
N PHE A 130 -7.45 2.63 -4.69
CA PHE A 130 -7.10 1.48 -3.86
C PHE A 130 -7.64 0.21 -4.50
N GLY A 131 -6.74 -0.75 -4.74
CA GLY A 131 -7.10 -2.09 -5.22
C GLY A 131 -7.21 -3.09 -4.07
N ALA A 132 -8.26 -3.90 -4.09
CA ALA A 132 -8.42 -5.03 -3.19
C ALA A 132 -8.45 -6.33 -4.01
N LYS A 133 -7.61 -7.30 -3.66
CA LYS A 133 -7.65 -8.60 -4.32
C LYS A 133 -8.95 -9.33 -3.98
N TYR A 134 -9.73 -9.62 -5.01
CA TYR A 134 -10.96 -10.40 -4.89
C TYR A 134 -10.69 -11.70 -4.12
N ASN A 135 -11.57 -12.10 -3.25
CA ASN A 135 -11.46 -13.27 -2.37
C ASN A 135 -10.36 -13.26 -1.29
N LYS A 136 -9.36 -12.36 -1.35
CA LYS A 136 -8.30 -12.29 -0.33
C LYS A 136 -8.34 -11.03 0.51
N GLN A 137 -8.72 -9.91 -0.09
CA GLN A 137 -8.73 -8.60 0.55
C GLN A 137 -10.11 -7.91 0.52
N SER A 138 -11.18 -8.65 0.26
CA SER A 138 -12.55 -8.09 0.26
C SER A 138 -12.93 -7.42 1.59
N HIS A 139 -12.30 -7.83 2.70
CA HIS A 139 -12.52 -7.24 4.03
C HIS A 139 -12.08 -5.76 4.14
N ILE A 140 -11.22 -5.26 3.21
CA ILE A 140 -10.82 -3.85 3.21
C ILE A 140 -11.79 -2.95 2.45
N VAL A 141 -12.68 -3.53 1.63
CA VAL A 141 -13.63 -2.74 0.82
C VAL A 141 -14.55 -1.93 1.72
N LYS A 142 -15.10 -2.54 2.77
CA LYS A 142 -15.97 -1.81 3.70
C LYS A 142 -15.25 -0.64 4.39
N PRO A 143 -14.08 -0.81 5.02
CA PRO A 143 -13.32 0.32 5.58
C PRO A 143 -13.01 1.43 4.56
N LEU A 144 -12.74 1.10 3.31
CA LEU A 144 -12.51 2.09 2.25
C LEU A 144 -13.81 2.84 1.92
N THR A 145 -14.93 2.14 1.75
CA THR A 145 -16.21 2.80 1.49
C THR A 145 -16.68 3.66 2.66
N ASP A 146 -16.45 3.22 3.90
CA ASP A 146 -16.71 4.03 5.10
C ASP A 146 -15.84 5.31 5.14
N ALA A 147 -14.66 5.29 4.53
CA ALA A 147 -13.76 6.44 4.36
C ALA A 147 -14.08 7.30 3.12
N GLY A 148 -15.15 6.99 2.38
CA GLY A 148 -15.59 7.78 1.22
C GLY A 148 -15.10 7.29 -0.13
N TYR A 149 -14.40 6.16 -0.20
CA TYR A 149 -14.05 5.56 -1.48
C TYR A 149 -15.27 4.90 -2.12
N THR A 150 -15.39 5.05 -3.43
CA THR A 150 -16.46 4.42 -4.22
C THR A 150 -15.88 3.35 -5.14
N PRO A 151 -16.55 2.20 -5.32
CA PRO A 151 -16.14 1.24 -6.36
C PRO A 151 -16.15 1.92 -7.73
N PHE A 152 -15.07 1.75 -8.48
CA PHE A 152 -14.89 2.44 -9.75
C PHE A 152 -14.65 1.49 -10.92
N GLU A 153 -13.77 0.49 -10.77
CA GLU A 153 -13.42 -0.44 -11.82
C GLU A 153 -13.32 -1.88 -11.30
N ILE A 154 -13.52 -2.84 -12.21
CA ILE A 154 -13.27 -4.26 -11.97
C ILE A 154 -12.18 -4.72 -12.92
N HIS A 155 -11.06 -5.20 -12.39
CA HIS A 155 -9.97 -5.77 -13.16
C HIS A 155 -10.12 -7.29 -13.29
N LEU A 156 -10.10 -7.77 -14.52
CA LEU A 156 -10.06 -9.20 -14.83
C LEU A 156 -8.63 -9.58 -15.25
N ILE A 157 -8.17 -10.74 -14.82
CA ILE A 157 -6.83 -11.24 -15.15
C ILE A 157 -6.90 -12.56 -15.93
N LYS A 158 -6.09 -12.66 -16.97
CA LYS A 158 -5.82 -13.91 -17.70
C LYS A 158 -4.31 -14.10 -17.74
N TRP A 159 -3.85 -15.26 -17.31
CA TRP A 159 -2.45 -15.65 -17.50
C TRP A 159 -2.27 -16.10 -18.95
N LEU A 160 -1.21 -15.60 -19.57
CA LEU A 160 -0.85 -15.97 -20.94
C LEU A 160 0.31 -16.96 -20.86
N ASP A 161 0.09 -18.16 -21.33
CA ASP A 161 1.07 -19.26 -21.39
C ASP A 161 2.01 -19.08 -22.60
#